data_e9eaebf9713fe8e7de178cb84f6ce300
#
_entry.id   e9eaebf9713fe8e7de178cb84f6ce300
#
_cell.length_a   1.000
_cell.length_b   1.000
_cell.length_c   1.000
_cell.angle_alpha   90.00
_cell.angle_beta   90.00
_cell.angle_gamma   90.00
#
_symmetry.space_group_name_H-M   'P 1'
#
loop_
_entity.id
_entity.type
_entity.pdbx_description
1 polymer ?
#
loop_
_entity_poly.entity_id
_entity_poly.type
_entity_poly.pdbx_seq_one_letter_code
_entity_poly.pdbx_strand_id
1 'polypeptide(L)'
;DLRPVEDGWEIRTSKGTYKTRYVVNAAGVYADKFHNMVSNKKIHITPRRGDYCLLDKTAGNHVSHTVFALPGKYGKGVLVTPTVHGNLLVGPTAIDIENKEGTNTTREGLNEVITKAEMNVKNIPMRQVITSFAGLRAHEDGHEFLIGELEDAKGFIDCAGIESPGLTSSPAIGEMVADILKEKMDLKEKENFIATRKG
;
A
#
# COMPACT_ATOMS: atom_id res chain seq x y z
N ASP A 1 8.73 -20.25 -0.40
CA ASP A 1 9.18 -20.78 0.88
C ASP A 1 10.45 -20.07 1.30
N LEU A 2 10.57 -19.78 2.60
CA LEU A 2 11.70 -19.10 3.22
C LEU A 2 12.20 -19.94 4.36
N ARG A 3 13.52 -20.15 4.43
CA ARG A 3 14.13 -20.85 5.57
C ARG A 3 15.50 -20.27 5.92
N PRO A 4 15.85 -20.20 7.20
CA PRO A 4 17.19 -19.80 7.61
C PRO A 4 18.21 -20.87 7.18
N VAL A 5 19.43 -20.41 6.86
CA VAL A 5 20.61 -21.20 6.62
C VAL A 5 21.79 -20.61 7.40
N GLU A 6 22.94 -21.28 7.44
CA GLU A 6 24.10 -20.89 8.26
C GLU A 6 24.48 -19.41 8.12
N ASP A 7 24.52 -18.88 6.89
CA ASP A 7 24.90 -17.49 6.58
C ASP A 7 23.78 -16.66 5.96
N GLY A 8 22.53 -16.82 6.42
CA GLY A 8 21.40 -16.03 5.93
C GLY A 8 20.16 -16.84 5.61
N TRP A 9 19.65 -16.71 4.39
CA TRP A 9 18.34 -17.20 3.98
C TRP A 9 18.39 -17.98 2.67
N GLU A 10 17.62 -19.05 2.59
CA GLU A 10 17.28 -19.71 1.34
C GLU A 10 15.83 -19.41 0.97
N ILE A 11 15.64 -18.87 -0.24
CA ILE A 11 14.33 -18.47 -0.77
C ILE A 11 14.00 -19.37 -1.95
N ARG A 12 12.93 -20.15 -1.85
CA ARG A 12 12.40 -20.98 -2.94
C ARG A 12 11.24 -20.31 -3.62
N THR A 13 11.37 -20.08 -4.90
CA THR A 13 10.35 -19.48 -5.76
C THR A 13 9.97 -20.45 -6.89
N SER A 14 8.95 -20.08 -7.66
CA SER A 14 8.60 -20.81 -8.90
C SER A 14 9.69 -20.73 -9.99
N LYS A 15 10.63 -19.78 -9.87
CA LYS A 15 11.73 -19.56 -10.83
C LYS A 15 13.06 -20.12 -10.38
N GLY A 16 13.15 -20.67 -9.17
CA GLY A 16 14.40 -21.23 -8.64
C GLY A 16 14.60 -20.97 -7.16
N THR A 17 15.76 -21.44 -6.67
CA THR A 17 16.19 -21.26 -5.29
C THR A 17 17.34 -20.25 -5.24
N TYR A 18 17.21 -19.29 -4.33
CA TYR A 18 18.18 -18.20 -4.13
C TYR A 18 18.71 -18.24 -2.71
N LYS A 19 19.99 -17.91 -2.52
CA LYS A 19 20.60 -17.71 -1.21
C LYS A 19 20.97 -16.24 -1.06
N THR A 20 20.71 -15.68 0.12
CA THR A 20 20.99 -14.28 0.44
C THR A 20 21.27 -14.10 1.92
N ARG A 21 22.07 -13.09 2.27
CA ARG A 21 22.33 -12.75 3.67
C ARG A 21 21.13 -12.07 4.34
N TYR A 22 20.41 -11.22 3.58
CA TYR A 22 19.29 -10.43 4.08
C TYR A 22 18.08 -10.56 3.17
N VAL A 23 16.89 -10.52 3.78
CA VAL A 23 15.60 -10.48 3.10
C VAL A 23 14.86 -9.23 3.54
N VAL A 24 14.33 -8.45 2.60
CA VAL A 24 13.40 -7.36 2.89
C VAL A 24 12.01 -7.77 2.43
N ASN A 25 11.11 -7.91 3.39
CA ASN A 25 9.72 -8.28 3.15
C ASN A 25 8.87 -7.03 2.91
N ALA A 26 8.69 -6.65 1.66
CA ALA A 26 7.83 -5.56 1.24
C ALA A 26 6.64 -6.07 0.40
N ALA A 27 6.01 -7.17 0.85
CA ALA A 27 5.03 -7.92 0.07
C ALA A 27 3.58 -7.39 0.18
N GLY A 28 3.38 -6.18 0.72
CA GLY A 28 2.07 -5.54 0.82
C GLY A 28 1.07 -6.40 1.60
N VAL A 29 -0.09 -6.69 1.02
CA VAL A 29 -1.12 -7.51 1.68
C VAL A 29 -0.69 -8.95 1.99
N TYR A 30 0.44 -9.40 1.45
CA TYR A 30 1.01 -10.72 1.71
C TYR A 30 2.18 -10.71 2.69
N ALA A 31 2.54 -9.55 3.25
CA ALA A 31 3.72 -9.45 4.12
C ALA A 31 3.58 -10.32 5.38
N ASP A 32 2.38 -10.46 5.93
CA ASP A 32 2.10 -11.37 7.05
C ASP A 32 2.41 -12.83 6.73
N LYS A 33 2.17 -13.25 5.49
CA LYS A 33 2.45 -14.63 5.04
C LYS A 33 3.93 -14.95 5.13
N PHE A 34 4.79 -14.02 4.70
CA PHE A 34 6.24 -14.21 4.75
C PHE A 34 6.80 -14.01 6.16
N HIS A 35 6.34 -13.00 6.88
CA HIS A 35 6.65 -12.79 8.29
C HIS A 35 6.35 -14.07 9.11
N ASN A 36 5.15 -14.61 8.94
CA ASN A 36 4.69 -15.77 9.69
C ASN A 36 5.40 -17.08 9.34
N MET A 37 6.17 -17.13 8.24
CA MET A 37 7.05 -18.27 7.93
C MET A 37 8.29 -18.29 8.82
N VAL A 38 8.76 -17.14 9.29
CA VAL A 38 10.09 -17.00 9.88
C VAL A 38 10.07 -16.54 11.35
N SER A 39 9.03 -15.84 11.80
CA SER A 39 8.89 -15.34 13.16
C SER A 39 7.92 -16.19 13.99
N ASN A 40 8.18 -16.25 15.31
CA ASN A 40 7.26 -16.83 16.29
C ASN A 40 6.15 -15.83 16.69
N LYS A 41 6.44 -14.52 16.61
CA LYS A 41 5.48 -13.45 16.83
C LYS A 41 4.64 -13.29 15.57
N LYS A 42 3.41 -13.82 15.54
CA LYS A 42 2.58 -13.78 14.35
C LYS A 42 1.91 -12.42 14.19
N ILE A 43 1.81 -11.96 12.95
CA ILE A 43 1.03 -10.79 12.55
C ILE A 43 -0.08 -11.20 11.60
N HIS A 44 -1.09 -10.35 11.47
CA HIS A 44 -2.20 -10.56 10.55
C HIS A 44 -2.46 -9.29 9.75
N ILE A 45 -2.58 -9.43 8.43
CA ILE A 45 -2.91 -8.33 7.51
C ILE A 45 -4.24 -8.61 6.85
N THR A 46 -5.21 -7.77 7.15
CA THR A 46 -6.51 -7.73 6.50
C THR A 46 -6.45 -6.81 5.29
N PRO A 47 -6.74 -7.30 4.08
CA PRO A 47 -6.85 -6.42 2.92
C PRO A 47 -8.00 -5.43 3.10
N ARG A 48 -7.71 -4.13 3.13
CA ARG A 48 -8.73 -3.07 3.19
C ARG A 48 -8.92 -2.49 1.81
N ARG A 49 -10.02 -2.89 1.15
CA ARG A 49 -10.34 -2.46 -0.21
C ARG A 49 -10.86 -1.02 -0.22
N GLY A 50 -10.34 -0.26 -1.18
CA GLY A 50 -10.83 1.07 -1.52
C GLY A 50 -11.31 1.12 -2.96
N ASP A 51 -12.63 1.29 -3.14
CA ASP A 51 -13.24 1.48 -4.45
C ASP A 51 -13.20 2.96 -4.85
N TYR A 52 -12.95 3.24 -6.13
CA TYR A 52 -12.85 4.58 -6.70
C TYR A 52 -13.68 4.71 -7.98
N CYS A 53 -14.20 5.93 -8.20
CA CYS A 53 -14.71 6.39 -9.49
C CYS A 53 -13.77 7.46 -10.05
N LEU A 54 -13.30 7.30 -11.29
CA LEU A 54 -12.57 8.31 -12.03
C LEU A 54 -13.53 8.95 -13.04
N LEU A 55 -13.69 10.27 -12.97
CA LEU A 55 -14.53 11.05 -13.87
C LEU A 55 -13.69 11.69 -14.98
N ASP A 56 -14.34 12.00 -16.08
CA ASP A 56 -13.74 12.67 -17.23
C ASP A 56 -13.12 14.02 -16.86
N LYS A 57 -12.25 14.55 -17.71
CA LYS A 57 -11.61 15.87 -17.54
C LYS A 57 -12.60 17.03 -17.52
N THR A 58 -13.76 16.87 -18.14
CA THR A 58 -14.84 17.86 -18.09
C THR A 58 -15.39 18.07 -16.67
N ALA A 59 -15.20 17.08 -15.77
CA ALA A 59 -15.51 17.18 -14.35
C ALA A 59 -14.34 17.70 -13.50
N GLY A 60 -13.15 17.84 -14.06
CA GLY A 60 -11.92 18.10 -13.30
C GLY A 60 -11.90 19.38 -12.49
N ASN A 61 -12.61 20.41 -12.95
CA ASN A 61 -12.73 21.71 -12.28
C ASN A 61 -13.90 21.79 -11.29
N HIS A 62 -14.57 20.67 -10.98
CA HIS A 62 -15.71 20.65 -10.06
C HIS A 62 -15.31 21.07 -8.64
N VAL A 63 -14.10 20.74 -8.23
CA VAL A 63 -13.46 21.23 -7.00
C VAL A 63 -12.02 21.67 -7.30
N SER A 64 -11.53 22.69 -6.61
CA SER A 64 -10.16 23.22 -6.78
C SER A 64 -9.14 22.54 -5.86
N HIS A 65 -9.60 21.88 -4.80
CA HIS A 65 -8.80 21.19 -3.79
C HIS A 65 -9.45 19.87 -3.43
N THR A 66 -8.68 18.98 -2.80
CA THR A 66 -9.25 17.76 -2.20
C THR A 66 -10.23 18.13 -1.10
N VAL A 67 -11.46 17.64 -1.21
CA VAL A 67 -12.53 17.82 -0.22
C VAL A 67 -12.82 16.48 0.45
N PHE A 68 -12.90 16.47 1.77
CA PHE A 68 -13.28 15.30 2.57
C PHE A 68 -13.93 15.73 3.89
N ALA A 69 -14.71 14.83 4.49
CA ALA A 69 -15.33 15.06 5.79
C ALA A 69 -14.27 15.05 6.92
N LEU A 70 -14.64 15.54 8.09
CA LEU A 70 -13.83 15.32 9.29
C LEU A 70 -13.59 13.83 9.48
N PRO A 71 -12.35 13.42 9.83
CA PRO A 71 -12.02 12.03 10.03
C PRO A 71 -12.92 11.34 11.07
N GLY A 72 -13.50 10.21 10.70
CA GLY A 72 -14.28 9.36 11.58
C GLY A 72 -13.51 8.11 12.01
N LYS A 73 -14.22 7.13 12.56
CA LYS A 73 -13.66 5.85 13.03
C LYS A 73 -12.79 5.14 11.97
N TYR A 74 -13.10 5.28 10.70
CA TYR A 74 -12.41 4.64 9.57
C TYR A 74 -11.54 5.62 8.76
N GLY A 75 -11.06 6.69 9.38
CA GLY A 75 -10.21 7.71 8.76
C GLY A 75 -11.00 8.80 8.03
N LYS A 76 -10.41 9.32 6.95
CA LYS A 76 -10.91 10.51 6.23
C LYS A 76 -12.20 10.27 5.42
N GLY A 77 -12.63 9.03 5.28
CA GLY A 77 -13.79 8.69 4.45
C GLY A 77 -13.54 8.87 2.96
N VAL A 78 -14.63 9.12 2.20
CA VAL A 78 -14.56 9.32 0.75
C VAL A 78 -14.13 10.76 0.45
N LEU A 79 -13.16 10.89 -0.44
CA LEU A 79 -12.59 12.14 -0.91
C LEU A 79 -13.13 12.48 -2.31
N VAL A 80 -13.20 13.76 -2.60
CA VAL A 80 -13.42 14.31 -3.95
C VAL A 80 -12.17 15.12 -4.30
N THR A 81 -11.38 14.65 -5.28
CA THR A 81 -10.02 15.14 -5.52
C THR A 81 -9.81 15.47 -7.00
N PRO A 82 -9.37 16.69 -7.35
CA PRO A 82 -8.90 16.98 -8.68
C PRO A 82 -7.56 16.29 -8.92
N THR A 83 -7.37 15.65 -10.08
CA THR A 83 -6.11 14.98 -10.40
C THR A 83 -5.16 15.89 -11.17
N VAL A 84 -3.88 15.59 -11.14
CA VAL A 84 -2.83 16.32 -11.91
C VAL A 84 -3.05 16.26 -13.43
N HIS A 85 -3.80 15.27 -13.90
CA HIS A 85 -4.13 15.09 -15.32
C HIS A 85 -5.46 15.76 -15.73
N GLY A 86 -6.10 16.46 -14.80
CA GLY A 86 -7.35 17.22 -15.03
C GLY A 86 -8.63 16.40 -14.89
N ASN A 87 -8.57 15.17 -14.40
CA ASN A 87 -9.74 14.37 -14.06
C ASN A 87 -10.24 14.67 -12.65
N LEU A 88 -11.43 14.19 -12.30
CA LEU A 88 -11.93 14.17 -10.93
C LEU A 88 -11.94 12.74 -10.41
N LEU A 89 -11.31 12.52 -9.24
CA LEU A 89 -11.27 11.23 -8.57
C LEU A 89 -12.16 11.26 -7.33
N VAL A 90 -13.05 10.27 -7.19
CA VAL A 90 -13.97 10.13 -6.07
C VAL A 90 -13.76 8.78 -5.40
N GLY A 91 -13.50 8.79 -4.11
CA GLY A 91 -13.13 7.60 -3.34
C GLY A 91 -12.03 7.92 -2.31
N PRO A 92 -11.50 6.92 -1.61
CA PRO A 92 -11.89 5.51 -1.63
C PRO A 92 -13.00 5.17 -0.63
N THR A 93 -13.52 3.95 -0.74
CA THR A 93 -14.14 3.25 0.38
C THR A 93 -13.08 2.69 1.34
N ALA A 94 -13.50 2.08 2.45
CA ALA A 94 -12.63 1.38 3.38
C ALA A 94 -13.37 0.12 3.87
N ILE A 95 -13.26 -0.96 3.08
CA ILE A 95 -13.99 -2.21 3.30
C ILE A 95 -12.99 -3.33 3.54
N ASP A 96 -13.02 -3.90 4.73
CA ASP A 96 -12.19 -5.06 5.06
C ASP A 96 -12.74 -6.30 4.36
N ILE A 97 -11.85 -7.04 3.71
CA ILE A 97 -12.16 -8.26 2.97
C ILE A 97 -11.15 -9.36 3.29
N GLU A 98 -11.52 -10.61 3.07
CA GLU A 98 -10.61 -11.75 3.29
C GLU A 98 -9.73 -12.03 2.07
N ASN A 99 -10.25 -11.78 0.88
CA ASN A 99 -9.56 -12.11 -0.36
C ASN A 99 -8.45 -11.12 -0.69
N LYS A 100 -7.20 -11.54 -0.54
CA LYS A 100 -6.00 -10.74 -0.86
C LYS A 100 -5.81 -10.44 -2.36
N GLU A 101 -6.66 -11.01 -3.23
CA GLU A 101 -6.73 -10.72 -4.68
C GLU A 101 -7.99 -9.91 -5.06
N GLY A 102 -8.79 -9.48 -4.09
CA GLY A 102 -10.10 -8.85 -4.28
C GLY A 102 -10.02 -7.41 -4.76
N THR A 103 -9.41 -7.17 -5.92
CA THR A 103 -9.26 -5.83 -6.53
C THR A 103 -10.41 -5.44 -7.46
N ASN A 104 -11.47 -6.23 -7.52
CA ASN A 104 -12.69 -5.88 -8.24
C ASN A 104 -13.52 -4.85 -7.48
N THR A 105 -14.10 -3.90 -8.19
CA THR A 105 -15.13 -3.02 -7.62
C THR A 105 -16.44 -3.76 -7.41
N THR A 106 -17.25 -3.28 -6.46
CA THR A 106 -18.59 -3.83 -6.21
C THR A 106 -19.64 -2.76 -6.34
N ARG A 107 -20.88 -3.16 -6.64
CA ARG A 107 -22.03 -2.23 -6.69
C ARG A 107 -22.19 -1.49 -5.36
N GLU A 108 -22.06 -2.21 -4.25
CA GLU A 108 -22.19 -1.69 -2.89
C GLU A 108 -21.08 -0.66 -2.62
N GLY A 109 -19.83 -0.98 -2.96
CA GLY A 109 -18.69 -0.07 -2.79
C GLY A 109 -18.83 1.19 -3.63
N LEU A 110 -19.21 1.08 -4.90
CA LEU A 110 -19.42 2.25 -5.76
C LEU A 110 -20.60 3.11 -5.29
N ASN A 111 -21.71 2.51 -4.83
CA ASN A 111 -22.82 3.25 -4.24
C ASN A 111 -22.38 3.98 -2.95
N GLU A 112 -21.56 3.36 -2.12
CA GLU A 112 -21.00 4.01 -0.94
C GLU A 112 -20.14 5.21 -1.31
N VAL A 113 -19.27 5.08 -2.34
CA VAL A 113 -18.46 6.19 -2.87
C VAL A 113 -19.36 7.37 -3.24
N ILE A 114 -20.40 7.13 -4.04
CA ILE A 114 -21.33 8.17 -4.52
C ILE A 114 -22.04 8.84 -3.35
N THR A 115 -22.67 8.05 -2.48
CA THR A 115 -23.48 8.56 -1.38
C THR A 115 -22.64 9.42 -0.40
N LYS A 116 -21.45 8.93 -0.03
CA LYS A 116 -20.57 9.65 0.89
C LYS A 116 -19.95 10.89 0.26
N ALA A 117 -19.62 10.85 -1.03
CA ALA A 117 -19.09 12.01 -1.74
C ALA A 117 -20.12 13.15 -1.82
N GLU A 118 -21.39 12.84 -2.10
CA GLU A 118 -22.48 13.81 -2.19
C GLU A 118 -22.78 14.50 -0.85
N MET A 119 -22.43 13.89 0.27
CA MET A 119 -22.51 14.54 1.58
C MET A 119 -21.50 15.69 1.73
N ASN A 120 -20.37 15.62 1.05
CA ASN A 120 -19.27 16.57 1.14
C ASN A 120 -19.30 17.62 0.02
N VAL A 121 -19.65 17.18 -1.19
CA VAL A 121 -19.64 18.00 -2.42
C VAL A 121 -20.93 17.75 -3.17
N LYS A 122 -21.71 18.82 -3.41
CA LYS A 122 -22.99 18.71 -4.11
C LYS A 122 -22.80 18.64 -5.63
N ASN A 123 -23.77 18.00 -6.29
CA ASN A 123 -23.89 17.96 -7.75
C ASN A 123 -22.67 17.39 -8.48
N ILE A 124 -21.98 16.41 -7.87
CA ILE A 124 -20.89 15.72 -8.54
C ILE A 124 -21.44 15.08 -9.83
N PRO A 125 -20.81 15.31 -10.99
CA PRO A 125 -21.36 14.85 -12.27
C PRO A 125 -21.08 13.35 -12.50
N MET A 126 -21.68 12.47 -11.68
CA MET A 126 -21.41 11.00 -11.70
C MET A 126 -21.70 10.34 -13.04
N ARG A 127 -22.47 10.97 -13.93
CA ARG A 127 -22.66 10.49 -15.32
C ARG A 127 -21.39 10.58 -16.18
N GLN A 128 -20.39 11.33 -15.71
CA GLN A 128 -19.11 11.49 -16.39
C GLN A 128 -18.04 10.50 -15.89
N VAL A 129 -18.43 9.47 -15.12
CA VAL A 129 -17.52 8.38 -14.74
C VAL A 129 -17.05 7.65 -16.00
N ILE A 130 -15.74 7.63 -16.23
CA ILE A 130 -15.10 6.95 -17.35
C ILE A 130 -14.55 5.58 -16.98
N THR A 131 -14.24 5.38 -15.70
CA THR A 131 -13.81 4.07 -15.17
C THR A 131 -13.96 4.00 -13.66
N SER A 132 -13.99 2.80 -13.14
CA SER A 132 -13.89 2.49 -11.72
C SER A 132 -12.80 1.46 -11.47
N PHE A 133 -12.15 1.54 -10.33
CA PHE A 133 -11.12 0.59 -9.92
C PHE A 133 -11.08 0.45 -8.40
N ALA A 134 -10.44 -0.60 -7.94
CA ALA A 134 -10.21 -0.80 -6.52
C ALA A 134 -8.76 -1.21 -6.26
N GLY A 135 -8.28 -0.90 -5.06
CA GLY A 135 -6.98 -1.32 -4.55
C GLY A 135 -7.07 -1.80 -3.13
N LEU A 136 -6.07 -2.58 -2.71
CA LEU A 136 -6.00 -3.15 -1.37
C LEU A 136 -4.91 -2.47 -0.56
N ARG A 137 -5.27 -2.00 0.63
CA ARG A 137 -4.33 -1.54 1.65
C ARG A 137 -4.00 -2.69 2.58
N ALA A 138 -2.74 -2.78 2.99
CA ALA A 138 -2.23 -3.81 3.88
C ALA A 138 -2.50 -3.41 5.35
N HIS A 139 -3.76 -3.51 5.78
CA HIS A 139 -4.15 -3.14 7.13
C HIS A 139 -3.71 -4.20 8.14
N GLU A 140 -2.78 -3.84 9.02
CA GLU A 140 -2.31 -4.69 10.11
C GLU A 140 -3.15 -4.43 11.39
N ASP A 141 -3.41 -5.48 12.18
CA ASP A 141 -4.33 -5.42 13.32
C ASP A 141 -3.92 -4.39 14.40
N GLY A 142 -2.62 -4.12 14.56
CA GLY A 142 -2.08 -3.09 15.46
C GLY A 142 -2.17 -1.66 14.93
N HIS A 143 -2.57 -1.47 13.67
CA HIS A 143 -2.62 -0.18 12.97
C HIS A 143 -1.26 0.53 12.85
N GLU A 144 -0.16 -0.20 12.84
CA GLU A 144 1.18 0.35 12.75
C GLU A 144 1.93 -0.15 11.51
N PHE A 145 2.88 0.66 11.05
CA PHE A 145 3.87 0.24 10.08
C PHE A 145 4.95 -0.58 10.79
N LEU A 146 5.05 -1.84 10.44
CA LEU A 146 6.06 -2.74 10.98
C LEU A 146 7.31 -2.66 10.10
N ILE A 147 8.28 -1.83 10.50
CA ILE A 147 9.51 -1.60 9.74
C ILE A 147 10.70 -1.91 10.64
N GLY A 148 11.50 -2.89 10.26
CA GLY A 148 12.70 -3.25 11.00
C GLY A 148 13.09 -4.72 10.91
N GLU A 149 14.28 -5.03 11.40
CA GLU A 149 14.76 -6.40 11.51
C GLU A 149 14.03 -7.15 12.64
N LEU A 150 13.64 -8.38 12.38
CA LEU A 150 12.98 -9.22 13.37
C LEU A 150 13.97 -9.69 14.46
N GLU A 151 13.55 -9.61 15.72
CA GLU A 151 14.37 -10.05 16.85
C GLU A 151 14.69 -11.56 16.81
N ASP A 152 13.71 -12.36 16.39
CA ASP A 152 13.75 -13.83 16.36
C ASP A 152 14.07 -14.40 14.96
N ALA A 153 14.30 -13.54 13.97
CA ALA A 153 14.65 -13.95 12.60
C ALA A 153 15.71 -12.99 12.01
N LYS A 154 16.95 -13.11 12.49
CA LYS A 154 18.05 -12.22 12.08
C LYS A 154 18.30 -12.24 10.58
N GLY A 155 18.53 -11.07 9.99
CA GLY A 155 18.66 -10.89 8.54
C GLY A 155 17.33 -10.80 7.79
N PHE A 156 16.17 -10.89 8.49
CA PHE A 156 14.87 -10.68 7.90
C PHE A 156 14.33 -9.32 8.37
N ILE A 157 14.08 -8.42 7.43
CA ILE A 157 13.62 -7.04 7.66
C ILE A 157 12.21 -6.92 7.12
N ASP A 158 11.27 -6.56 7.99
CA ASP A 158 9.90 -6.26 7.57
C ASP A 158 9.75 -4.83 7.06
N CYS A 159 8.88 -4.68 6.07
CA CYS A 159 8.15 -3.49 5.66
C CYS A 159 6.68 -3.91 5.51
N ALA A 160 6.04 -4.26 6.62
CA ALA A 160 4.70 -4.82 6.67
C ALA A 160 3.68 -3.83 7.26
N GLY A 161 2.39 -4.07 7.04
CA GLY A 161 1.34 -3.20 7.56
C GLY A 161 1.32 -1.79 6.96
N ILE A 162 2.01 -1.58 5.83
CA ILE A 162 2.13 -0.26 5.21
C ILE A 162 0.88 0.03 4.39
N GLU A 163 -0.06 0.74 5.01
CA GLU A 163 -1.24 1.30 4.37
C GLU A 163 -1.07 2.81 4.09
N SER A 164 -2.15 3.60 4.06
CA SER A 164 -2.03 5.06 3.88
C SER A 164 -1.39 5.74 5.11
N PRO A 165 -0.38 6.61 4.93
CA PRO A 165 0.15 7.21 3.69
C PRO A 165 1.41 6.54 3.12
N GLY A 166 1.46 5.23 3.00
CA GLY A 166 2.65 4.46 2.64
C GLY A 166 3.35 4.89 1.35
N LEU A 167 2.61 5.25 0.30
CA LEU A 167 3.21 5.71 -0.95
C LEU A 167 4.01 7.01 -0.74
N THR A 168 3.46 7.97 -0.03
CA THR A 168 4.15 9.25 0.28
C THR A 168 5.34 9.02 1.21
N SER A 169 5.25 8.05 2.12
CA SER A 169 6.30 7.72 3.08
C SER A 169 7.38 6.79 2.50
N SER A 170 7.15 6.21 1.33
CA SER A 170 8.03 5.17 0.77
C SER A 170 9.50 5.58 0.60
N PRO A 171 9.85 6.84 0.23
CA PRO A 171 11.25 7.24 0.18
C PRO A 171 11.93 7.19 1.56
N ALA A 172 11.28 7.71 2.60
CA ALA A 172 11.79 7.67 3.97
C ALA A 172 11.88 6.24 4.52
N ILE A 173 10.90 5.38 4.20
CA ILE A 173 10.95 3.96 4.54
C ILE A 173 12.13 3.28 3.86
N GLY A 174 12.38 3.59 2.58
CA GLY A 174 13.53 3.07 1.83
C GLY A 174 14.87 3.48 2.44
N GLU A 175 15.01 4.74 2.87
CA GLU A 175 16.19 5.24 3.58
C GLU A 175 16.39 4.52 4.92
N MET A 176 15.33 4.37 5.71
CA MET A 176 15.36 3.64 6.98
C MET A 176 15.83 2.20 6.82
N VAL A 177 15.33 1.48 5.81
CA VAL A 177 15.75 0.11 5.52
C VAL A 177 17.21 0.07 5.06
N ALA A 178 17.63 1.02 4.23
CA ALA A 178 19.02 1.13 3.80
C ALA A 178 19.96 1.37 4.96
N ASP A 179 19.58 2.20 5.93
CA ASP A 179 20.39 2.47 7.13
C ASP A 179 20.49 1.23 8.04
N ILE A 180 19.40 0.48 8.23
CA ILE A 180 19.44 -0.82 8.92
C ILE A 180 20.45 -1.78 8.26
N LEU A 181 20.50 -1.81 6.93
CA LEU A 181 21.43 -2.66 6.19
C LEU A 181 22.87 -2.16 6.26
N LYS A 182 23.11 -0.83 6.23
CA LYS A 182 24.46 -0.23 6.38
C LYS A 182 25.12 -0.57 7.71
N GLU A 183 24.34 -0.66 8.80
CA GLU A 183 24.85 -1.08 10.10
C GLU A 183 25.37 -2.52 10.11
N LYS A 184 24.93 -3.35 9.17
CA LYS A 184 25.16 -4.80 9.15
C LYS A 184 26.09 -5.26 8.02
N MET A 185 26.29 -4.43 7.02
CA MET A 185 27.10 -4.79 5.87
C MET A 185 27.69 -3.54 5.20
N ASP A 186 28.87 -3.71 4.61
CA ASP A 186 29.52 -2.66 3.80
C ASP A 186 28.76 -2.50 2.47
N LEU A 187 27.89 -1.49 2.41
CA LEU A 187 27.17 -1.11 1.21
C LEU A 187 27.97 -0.05 0.45
N LYS A 188 28.37 -0.37 -0.78
CA LYS A 188 29.03 0.57 -1.69
C LYS A 188 28.03 1.23 -2.60
N GLU A 189 28.10 2.54 -2.72
CA GLU A 189 27.32 3.28 -3.71
C GLU A 189 27.72 2.87 -5.12
N LYS A 190 26.74 2.81 -6.02
CA LYS A 190 27.01 2.55 -7.43
C LYS A 190 27.57 3.83 -8.09
N GLU A 191 28.75 3.77 -8.68
CA GLU A 191 29.40 4.92 -9.34
C GLU A 191 28.54 5.56 -10.44
N ASN A 192 27.74 4.77 -11.15
CA ASN A 192 26.90 5.20 -12.27
C ASN A 192 25.40 4.97 -11.99
N PHE A 193 24.94 5.34 -10.80
CA PHE A 193 23.52 5.22 -10.47
C PHE A 193 22.70 6.30 -11.17
N ILE A 194 21.76 5.88 -12.01
CA ILE A 194 20.81 6.79 -12.66
C ILE A 194 19.56 6.85 -11.79
N ALA A 195 19.41 7.94 -11.02
CA ALA A 195 18.27 8.15 -10.13
C ALA A 195 16.96 8.45 -10.89
N THR A 196 17.08 9.05 -12.07
CA THR A 196 15.92 9.41 -12.90
C THR A 196 15.58 8.29 -13.88
N ARG A 197 14.36 7.82 -13.84
CA ARG A 197 13.83 6.91 -14.87
C ARG A 197 13.27 7.75 -16.01
N LYS A 198 13.62 7.40 -17.25
CA LYS A 198 12.92 7.93 -18.43
C LYS A 198 11.52 7.35 -18.41
N GLY A 199 10.49 8.23 -18.45
CA GLY A 199 9.09 7.86 -18.58
C GLY A 199 8.77 7.31 -19.96
#